data_16d5dcc2e15f4c84a57a6035817f2e01
#
_entry.id   16d5dcc2e15f4c84a57a6035817f2e01
#
_cell.length_a   1.000
_cell.length_b   1.000
_cell.length_c   1.000
_cell.angle_alpha   90.00
_cell.angle_beta   90.00
_cell.angle_gamma   90.00
#
_symmetry.space_group_name_H-M   'P 1'
#
loop_
_entity.id
_entity.type
_entity.pdbx_description
1 polymer ?
#
loop_
_entity_poly.entity_id
_entity_poly.type
_entity_poly.pdbx_seq_one_letter_code
_entity_poly.pdbx_strand_id
1 'polypeptide(L)' 'MTHIDKQAFGAFVATLRKEKGITQKELAERLFLSDKAVSKWETAASVPSIDLLIPLADLLGVTVTELLMCRRMEQDNA' A
#
# COMPACT_ATOMS: atom_id res chain seq x y z
N MET A 1 -0.12 -18.91 11.66
CA MET A 1 0.74 -18.30 10.67
C MET A 1 0.00 -17.33 9.81
N THR A 2 0.55 -16.20 9.67
CA THR A 2 -0.18 -15.13 9.00
C THR A 2 0.43 -14.82 7.66
N HIS A 3 -0.41 -14.73 6.67
CA HIS A 3 0.04 -14.33 5.35
C HIS A 3 -0.60 -12.99 5.04
N ILE A 4 0.09 -12.21 4.23
CA ILE A 4 -0.52 -11.02 3.67
C ILE A 4 -1.56 -11.48 2.66
N ASP A 5 -2.79 -11.01 2.83
CA ASP A 5 -3.84 -11.26 1.84
C ASP A 5 -3.58 -10.33 0.67
N LYS A 6 -3.08 -10.87 -0.43
CA LYS A 6 -2.68 -10.06 -1.56
C LYS A 6 -3.81 -9.25 -2.15
N GLN A 7 -5.01 -9.83 -2.16
CA GLN A 7 -6.17 -9.12 -2.69
C GLN A 7 -6.58 -7.97 -1.79
N ALA A 8 -6.63 -8.21 -0.47
CA ALA A 8 -6.96 -7.16 0.48
C ALA A 8 -5.89 -6.07 0.48
N PHE A 9 -4.63 -6.47 0.40
CA PHE A 9 -3.53 -5.52 0.35
C PHE A 9 -3.64 -4.63 -0.89
N GLY A 10 -3.83 -5.24 -2.04
CA GLY A 10 -3.96 -4.48 -3.29
C GLY A 10 -5.13 -3.52 -3.28
N ALA A 11 -6.27 -3.97 -2.79
CA ALA A 11 -7.46 -3.13 -2.70
C ALA A 11 -7.21 -1.96 -1.75
N PHE A 12 -6.54 -2.20 -0.63
CA PHE A 12 -6.24 -1.17 0.34
C PHE A 12 -5.29 -0.12 -0.25
N VAL A 13 -4.22 -0.57 -0.93
CA VAL A 13 -3.28 0.34 -1.57
C VAL A 13 -4.01 1.19 -2.62
N ALA A 14 -4.84 0.58 -3.44
CA ALA A 14 -5.59 1.32 -4.46
C ALA A 14 -6.50 2.36 -3.82
N THR A 15 -7.19 2.00 -2.76
CA THR A 15 -8.08 2.92 -2.06
C THR A 15 -7.30 4.12 -1.52
N LEU A 16 -6.19 3.85 -0.82
CA LEU A 16 -5.39 4.92 -0.25
C LEU A 16 -4.79 5.82 -1.33
N ARG A 17 -4.32 5.20 -2.40
CA ARG A 17 -3.74 5.95 -3.51
C ARG A 17 -4.77 6.90 -4.11
N LYS A 18 -5.97 6.38 -4.35
CA LYS A 18 -7.04 7.20 -4.95
C LYS A 18 -7.47 8.31 -4.01
N GLU A 19 -7.48 8.05 -2.71
CA GLU A 19 -7.79 9.10 -1.75
C GLU A 19 -6.78 10.23 -1.79
N LYS A 20 -5.52 9.91 -2.10
CA LYS A 20 -4.49 10.92 -2.23
C LYS A 20 -4.53 11.60 -3.59
N GLY A 21 -5.34 11.11 -4.51
CA GLY A 21 -5.46 11.71 -5.82
C GLY A 21 -4.26 11.47 -6.71
N ILE A 22 -3.51 10.40 -6.51
CA ILE A 22 -2.34 10.12 -7.32
C ILE A 22 -2.54 8.86 -8.15
N THR A 23 -1.87 8.82 -9.30
CA THR A 23 -1.95 7.69 -10.21
C THR A 23 -0.97 6.59 -9.76
N GLN A 24 -1.14 5.39 -10.35
CA GLN A 24 -0.17 4.31 -10.13
C GLN A 24 1.23 4.76 -10.53
N LYS A 25 1.32 5.47 -11.64
CA LYS A 25 2.61 5.96 -12.13
C LYS A 25 3.23 6.93 -11.14
N GLU A 26 2.44 7.85 -10.62
CA GLU A 26 2.96 8.82 -9.66
C GLU A 26 3.45 8.15 -8.38
N LEU A 27 2.69 7.19 -7.89
CA LEU A 27 3.12 6.46 -6.70
C LEU A 27 4.42 5.72 -6.97
N ALA A 28 4.49 5.04 -8.12
CA ALA A 28 5.69 4.29 -8.48
C ALA A 28 6.91 5.22 -8.59
N GLU A 29 6.73 6.37 -9.20
CA GLU A 29 7.84 7.33 -9.36
C GLU A 29 8.40 7.76 -8.01
N ARG A 30 7.52 7.97 -7.05
CA ARG A 30 7.95 8.37 -5.71
C ARG A 30 8.71 7.28 -4.98
N LEU A 31 8.52 6.05 -5.41
CA LEU A 31 9.21 4.89 -4.83
C LEU A 31 10.37 4.44 -5.70
N PHE A 32 10.64 5.17 -6.80
CA PHE A 32 11.71 4.84 -7.75
C PHE A 32 11.48 3.47 -8.40
N LEU A 33 10.20 3.19 -8.70
CA LEU A 33 9.79 1.93 -9.33
C LEU A 33 9.05 2.22 -10.61
N SER A 34 8.79 1.18 -11.39
CA SER A 34 7.94 1.30 -12.56
C SER A 34 6.47 1.19 -12.14
N ASP A 35 5.59 1.75 -12.96
CA ASP A 35 4.15 1.67 -12.68
C ASP A 35 3.65 0.23 -12.68
N LYS A 36 4.36 -0.67 -13.34
CA LYS A 36 4.00 -2.08 -13.35
C LYS A 36 4.07 -2.69 -11.94
N ALA A 37 5.02 -2.23 -11.13
CA ALA A 37 5.15 -2.73 -9.78
C ALA A 37 3.89 -2.42 -8.97
N VAL A 38 3.44 -1.17 -9.02
CA VAL A 38 2.23 -0.76 -8.30
C VAL A 38 1.01 -1.50 -8.84
N SER A 39 0.93 -1.62 -10.17
CA SER A 39 -0.17 -2.35 -10.79
C SER A 39 -0.23 -3.79 -10.30
N LYS A 40 0.91 -4.45 -10.17
CA LYS A 40 0.95 -5.82 -9.68
C LYS A 40 0.45 -5.92 -8.24
N TRP A 41 0.78 -4.94 -7.41
CA TRP A 41 0.27 -4.94 -6.04
C TRP A 41 -1.25 -4.80 -6.04
N GLU A 42 -1.76 -3.88 -6.83
CA GLU A 42 -3.19 -3.59 -6.82
C GLU A 42 -4.02 -4.69 -7.47
N THR A 43 -3.42 -5.50 -8.32
CA THR A 43 -4.11 -6.63 -8.95
C THR A 43 -3.83 -7.96 -8.23
N ALA A 44 -3.19 -7.92 -7.09
CA ALA A 44 -2.90 -9.09 -6.28
C ALA A 44 -1.89 -10.05 -6.92
N ALA A 45 -1.12 -9.57 -7.89
CA ALA A 45 -0.10 -10.41 -8.52
C ALA A 45 1.14 -10.53 -7.64
N SER A 46 1.42 -9.52 -6.84
CA SER A 46 2.57 -9.55 -5.94
C SER A 46 2.35 -8.57 -4.80
N VAL A 47 3.26 -8.59 -3.83
CA VAL A 47 3.28 -7.60 -2.74
C VAL A 47 4.67 -7.00 -2.72
N PRO A 48 4.83 -5.79 -2.19
CA PRO A 48 6.15 -5.17 -2.12
C PRO A 48 7.04 -5.89 -1.12
N SER A 49 8.35 -5.73 -1.32
CA SER A 49 9.31 -6.22 -0.34
C SER A 49 9.18 -5.41 0.94
N ILE A 50 9.71 -5.96 2.01
CA ILE A 50 9.61 -5.30 3.31
C ILE A 50 10.29 -3.93 3.28
N ASP A 51 11.33 -3.77 2.49
CA ASP A 51 12.06 -2.51 2.40
C ASP A 51 11.18 -1.41 1.81
N LEU A 52 10.19 -1.78 1.00
CA LEU A 52 9.30 -0.81 0.38
C LEU A 52 8.10 -0.49 1.24
N LEU A 53 7.79 -1.32 2.22
CA LEU A 53 6.60 -1.09 3.05
C LEU A 53 6.67 0.22 3.82
N ILE A 54 7.86 0.57 4.32
CA ILE A 54 8.01 1.80 5.10
C ILE A 54 7.75 3.04 4.25
N PRO A 55 8.47 3.23 3.12
CA PRO A 55 8.18 4.41 2.30
C PRO A 55 6.78 4.39 1.70
N LEU A 56 6.26 3.22 1.38
CA LEU A 56 4.90 3.12 0.87
C LEU A 56 3.89 3.59 1.92
N ALA A 57 4.05 3.16 3.15
CA ALA A 57 3.17 3.58 4.23
C ALA A 57 3.22 5.10 4.41
N ASP A 58 4.43 5.67 4.39
CA ASP A 58 4.59 7.11 4.51
C ASP A 58 3.88 7.86 3.41
N LEU A 59 4.03 7.41 2.17
CA LEU A 59 3.41 8.07 1.03
C LEU A 59 1.89 7.97 1.08
N LEU A 60 1.38 6.88 1.59
CA LEU A 60 -0.06 6.67 1.67
C LEU A 60 -0.70 7.21 2.95
N GLY A 61 0.14 7.67 3.88
CA GLY A 61 -0.37 8.28 5.11
C GLY A 61 -0.88 7.28 6.12
N VAL A 62 -0.33 6.08 6.14
CA VAL A 62 -0.71 5.04 7.11
C VAL A 62 0.55 4.46 7.72
N THR A 63 0.37 3.64 8.74
CA THR A 63 1.50 2.93 9.33
C THR A 63 1.76 1.63 8.59
N VAL A 64 2.95 1.06 8.77
CA VAL A 64 3.25 -0.24 8.19
C VAL A 64 2.29 -1.29 8.73
N THR A 65 1.95 -1.20 10.03
CA THR A 65 0.99 -2.12 10.62
C THR A 65 -0.35 -2.06 9.89
N GLU A 66 -0.83 -0.84 9.61
CA GLU A 66 -2.08 -0.68 8.88
C GLU A 66 -2.00 -1.28 7.49
N LEU A 67 -0.87 -1.12 6.80
CA LEU A 67 -0.68 -1.74 5.50
C LEU A 67 -0.78 -3.26 5.60
N LEU A 68 -0.12 -3.84 6.58
CA LEU A 68 -0.10 -5.29 6.74
C LEU A 68 -1.46 -5.84 7.15
N MET A 69 -2.20 -5.06 7.93
CA MET A 69 -3.55 -5.44 8.35
C MET A 69 -4.60 -5.10 7.30
N CYS A 70 -4.20 -4.35 6.28
CA CYS A 70 -5.05 -3.96 5.16
C CYS A 70 -6.27 -3.15 5.60
N ARG A 71 -6.10 -2.34 6.64
CA ARG A 71 -7.16 -1.47 7.14
C ARG A 71 -6.56 -0.37 7.98
N ARG A 72 -7.27 0.75 8.02
CA ARG A 72 -6.89 1.80 8.94
C ARG A 72 -7.29 1.40 10.34
N MET A 73 -6.42 1.75 11.28
CA MET A 73 -6.69 1.49 12.68
C MET A 73 -7.02 2.81 13.33
N GLU A 74 -8.20 2.88 13.93
CA GLU A 74 -8.59 4.10 14.61
C GLU A 74 -7.77 4.26 15.85
N GLN A 75 -7.32 5.49 16.06
CA GLN A 75 -6.69 5.77 17.30
C GLN A 75 -7.74 5.90 18.35
N ASP A 76 -7.55 5.18 19.38
CA ASP A 76 -8.46 5.27 20.48
C ASP A 76 -8.07 6.46 21.30
N ASN A 77 -8.78 7.50 21.13
CA ASN A 77 -8.47 8.69 21.85
C ASN A 77 -9.02 8.76 23.19
N ALA A 78 -9.58 7.73 23.55
CA ALA A 78 -10.34 7.79 24.77
C ALA A 78 -9.63 8.47 25.86
#